data_9a1305269f8f89038486c7dbc3ca70b5
#
_entry.id   9a1305269f8f89038486c7dbc3ca70b5
#
_cell.length_a   1.000
_cell.length_b   1.000
_cell.length_c   1.000
_cell.angle_alpha   90.00
_cell.angle_beta   90.00
_cell.angle_gamma   90.00
#
_symmetry.space_group_name_H-M   'P 1'
#
loop_
_entity.id
_entity.type
_entity.pdbx_description
1 polymer ?
#
loop_
_entity_poly.entity_id
_entity_poly.type
_entity_poly.pdbx_seq_one_letter_code
_entity_poly.pdbx_strand_id
1 'polypeptide(L)'
;MTKKGQFFLGIACIIGAVGYLMYTGIRETSLYYLTIEEFLPKRTAFADEGVRVAGRVQAGTMNWSPKDLRLSFSLGSFKDGESPSSGVLVRYQGILPDMFAEGRDVIVEGRYSPADVLEAKTIMTSCPSKYEPAVSDQPSAVRQQTAAR
;
A
#
# COMPACT_ATOMS: atom_id res chain seq x y z
N MET A 1 2.33 53.82 13.63
CA MET A 1 1.48 52.78 12.94
C MET A 1 0.06 52.93 13.44
N THR A 2 -0.89 53.12 12.55
CA THR A 2 -2.30 53.27 12.93
C THR A 2 -2.83 51.93 13.44
N LYS A 3 -3.73 51.93 14.44
CA LYS A 3 -4.32 50.73 15.04
C LYS A 3 -4.92 49.80 13.99
N LYS A 4 -5.43 50.35 12.88
CA LYS A 4 -5.92 49.59 11.72
C LYS A 4 -4.81 48.79 10.99
N GLY A 5 -3.61 49.37 10.87
CA GLY A 5 -2.46 48.71 10.24
C GLY A 5 -1.96 47.49 11.03
N GLN A 6 -1.96 47.58 12.37
CA GLN A 6 -1.59 46.46 13.24
C GLN A 6 -2.58 45.32 13.14
N PHE A 7 -3.89 45.64 13.01
CA PHE A 7 -4.94 44.62 12.81
C PHE A 7 -4.80 43.89 11.48
N PHE A 8 -4.54 44.61 10.39
CA PHE A 8 -4.32 43.99 9.07
C PHE A 8 -3.04 43.15 9.04
N LEU A 9 -1.98 43.58 9.72
CA LEU A 9 -0.75 42.81 9.85
C LEU A 9 -1.00 41.48 10.59
N GLY A 10 -1.78 41.51 11.67
CA GLY A 10 -2.15 40.32 12.43
C GLY A 10 -2.93 39.31 11.58
N ILE A 11 -3.90 39.78 10.82
CA ILE A 11 -4.68 38.94 9.91
C ILE A 11 -3.77 38.33 8.83
N ALA A 12 -2.89 39.12 8.22
CA ALA A 12 -1.96 38.65 7.21
C ALA A 12 -1.01 37.54 7.75
N CYS A 13 -0.52 37.69 8.98
CA CYS A 13 0.29 36.68 9.65
C CYS A 13 -0.47 35.39 9.88
N ILE A 14 -1.74 35.47 10.30
CA ILE A 14 -2.57 34.28 10.52
C ILE A 14 -2.82 33.55 9.19
N ILE A 15 -3.21 34.28 8.15
CA ILE A 15 -3.45 33.69 6.81
C ILE A 15 -2.16 33.06 6.28
N GLY A 16 -1.02 33.70 6.45
CA GLY A 16 0.29 33.18 6.07
C GLY A 16 0.66 31.91 6.81
N ALA A 17 0.44 31.85 8.12
CA ALA A 17 0.70 30.69 8.94
C ALA A 17 -0.19 29.51 8.56
N VAL A 18 -1.51 29.75 8.36
CA VAL A 18 -2.44 28.71 7.92
C VAL A 18 -2.08 28.20 6.53
N GLY A 19 -1.77 29.09 5.59
CA GLY A 19 -1.33 28.71 4.25
C GLY A 19 -0.04 27.89 4.25
N TYR A 20 0.93 28.26 5.09
CA TYR A 20 2.17 27.50 5.27
C TYR A 20 1.93 26.09 5.83
N LEU A 21 1.08 25.96 6.86
CA LEU A 21 0.72 24.66 7.44
C LEU A 21 -0.05 23.79 6.44
N MET A 22 -0.92 24.39 5.65
CA MET A 22 -1.66 23.67 4.61
C MET A 22 -0.72 23.16 3.52
N TYR A 23 0.23 23.98 3.09
CA TYR A 23 1.22 23.62 2.08
C TYR A 23 2.15 22.50 2.56
N THR A 24 2.64 22.55 3.80
CA THR A 24 3.49 21.50 4.36
C THR A 24 2.72 20.22 4.62
N GLY A 25 1.47 20.32 5.12
CA GLY A 25 0.63 19.15 5.38
C GLY A 25 0.29 18.33 4.12
N ILE A 26 0.03 18.98 3.00
CA ILE A 26 -0.27 18.30 1.73
C ILE A 26 0.94 17.55 1.19
N ARG A 27 2.15 18.07 1.35
CA ARG A 27 3.38 17.41 0.86
C ARG A 27 3.69 16.10 1.56
N GLU A 28 3.36 15.97 2.85
CA GLU A 28 3.66 14.77 3.62
C GLU A 28 2.60 13.66 3.47
N THR A 29 1.40 13.99 2.96
CA THR A 29 0.26 13.07 2.97
C THR A 29 0.04 12.35 1.62
N SER A 30 0.75 12.72 0.56
CA SER A 30 0.60 12.12 -0.77
C SER A 30 1.34 10.78 -0.87
N LEU A 31 0.81 9.75 -0.23
CA LEU A 31 1.25 8.36 -0.44
C LEU A 31 0.52 7.80 -1.66
N TYR A 32 1.27 7.52 -2.72
CA TYR A 32 0.72 6.83 -3.89
C TYR A 32 0.45 5.37 -3.55
N TYR A 33 -0.83 4.97 -3.64
CA TYR A 33 -1.21 3.58 -3.50
C TYR A 33 -1.15 2.90 -4.86
N LEU A 34 -0.26 1.92 -4.98
CA LEU A 34 0.01 1.18 -6.22
C LEU A 34 0.01 -0.31 -5.94
N THR A 35 -0.40 -1.09 -6.92
CA THR A 35 -0.09 -2.52 -6.92
C THR A 35 1.36 -2.72 -7.38
N ILE A 36 1.96 -3.85 -7.01
CA ILE A 36 3.34 -4.14 -7.43
C ILE A 36 3.48 -4.12 -8.96
N GLU A 37 2.45 -4.54 -9.68
CA GLU A 37 2.40 -4.59 -11.15
C GLU A 37 2.42 -3.18 -11.77
N GLU A 38 1.80 -2.20 -11.12
CA GLU A 38 1.80 -0.80 -11.55
C GLU A 38 3.08 -0.07 -11.13
N PHE A 39 3.66 -0.51 -10.01
CA PHE A 39 4.86 0.08 -9.44
C PHE A 39 6.10 -0.29 -10.24
N LEU A 40 6.29 -1.56 -10.59
CA LEU A 40 7.49 -2.07 -11.27
C LEU A 40 7.88 -1.27 -12.54
N PRO A 41 6.97 -0.98 -13.48
CA PRO A 41 7.34 -0.25 -14.70
C PRO A 41 7.63 1.24 -14.44
N LYS A 42 7.14 1.79 -13.34
CA LYS A 42 7.28 3.21 -13.00
C LYS A 42 8.20 3.48 -11.81
N ARG A 43 8.88 2.44 -11.29
CA ARG A 43 9.67 2.52 -10.06
C ARG A 43 10.70 3.66 -10.02
N THR A 44 11.31 3.98 -11.17
CA THR A 44 12.28 5.08 -11.27
C THR A 44 11.66 6.46 -11.07
N ALA A 45 10.37 6.62 -11.37
CA ALA A 45 9.65 7.87 -11.16
C ALA A 45 9.35 8.13 -9.66
N PHE A 46 9.39 7.09 -8.83
CA PHE A 46 9.12 7.17 -7.39
C PHE A 46 10.40 7.11 -6.54
N ALA A 47 11.56 7.32 -7.15
CA ALA A 47 12.83 7.37 -6.42
C ALA A 47 12.78 8.45 -5.34
N ASP A 48 13.09 8.06 -4.10
CA ASP A 48 13.04 8.89 -2.89
C ASP A 48 11.65 9.41 -2.47
N GLU A 49 10.59 8.95 -3.14
CA GLU A 49 9.22 9.28 -2.76
C GLU A 49 8.61 8.24 -1.82
N GLY A 50 7.64 8.70 -1.01
CA GLY A 50 6.82 7.82 -0.17
C GLY A 50 5.81 7.08 -1.02
N VAL A 51 5.85 5.75 -0.99
CA VAL A 51 4.94 4.88 -1.74
C VAL A 51 4.29 3.86 -0.83
N ARG A 52 3.08 3.46 -1.19
CA ARG A 52 2.36 2.37 -0.58
C ARG A 52 2.12 1.32 -1.65
N VAL A 53 2.82 0.20 -1.54
CA VAL A 53 2.78 -0.88 -2.54
C VAL A 53 2.09 -2.10 -1.98
N ALA A 54 1.07 -2.57 -2.67
CA ALA A 54 0.37 -3.80 -2.36
C ALA A 54 0.90 -4.93 -3.21
N GLY A 55 1.14 -6.10 -2.59
CA GLY A 55 1.66 -7.28 -3.28
C GLY A 55 1.63 -8.50 -2.37
N ARG A 56 2.18 -9.60 -2.87
CA ARG A 56 2.29 -10.87 -2.15
C ARG A 56 3.74 -11.15 -1.75
N VAL A 57 3.95 -11.59 -0.52
CA VAL A 57 5.27 -12.04 -0.04
C VAL A 57 5.66 -13.31 -0.79
N GLN A 58 6.77 -13.28 -1.51
CA GLN A 58 7.25 -14.44 -2.27
C GLN A 58 7.80 -15.50 -1.32
N ALA A 59 7.41 -16.75 -1.56
CA ALA A 59 7.87 -17.89 -0.78
C ALA A 59 9.39 -18.11 -0.93
N GLY A 60 10.06 -18.47 0.18
CA GLY A 60 11.52 -18.72 0.20
C GLY A 60 12.39 -17.46 0.13
N THR A 61 11.81 -16.26 0.18
CA THR A 61 12.57 -15.01 0.15
C THR A 61 12.68 -14.30 1.49
N MET A 62 11.96 -14.79 2.49
CA MET A 62 11.90 -14.17 3.80
C MET A 62 13.18 -14.45 4.60
N ASN A 63 13.82 -13.38 5.04
CA ASN A 63 14.97 -13.44 5.95
C ASN A 63 14.67 -12.54 7.15
N TRP A 64 14.51 -13.17 8.32
CA TRP A 64 14.24 -12.50 9.59
C TRP A 64 15.39 -12.62 10.55
N SER A 65 15.89 -11.49 11.06
CA SER A 65 16.91 -11.43 12.12
C SER A 65 16.28 -10.87 13.41
N PRO A 66 15.99 -11.72 14.39
CA PRO A 66 15.39 -11.28 15.66
C PRO A 66 16.31 -10.37 16.48
N LYS A 67 17.62 -10.49 16.31
CA LYS A 67 18.61 -9.69 17.07
C LYS A 67 18.58 -8.22 16.66
N ASP A 68 18.45 -7.98 15.36
CA ASP A 68 18.49 -6.63 14.79
C ASP A 68 17.10 -6.12 14.45
N LEU A 69 16.04 -6.92 14.68
CA LEU A 69 14.67 -6.65 14.28
C LEU A 69 14.58 -6.28 12.77
N ARG A 70 15.37 -6.98 11.94
CA ARG A 70 15.40 -6.74 10.49
C ARG A 70 14.71 -7.85 9.75
N LEU A 71 13.79 -7.46 8.89
CA LEU A 71 13.09 -8.31 7.96
C LEU A 71 13.45 -7.89 6.54
N SER A 72 13.81 -8.87 5.71
CA SER A 72 13.92 -8.66 4.26
C SER A 72 13.16 -9.76 3.53
N PHE A 73 12.43 -9.39 2.49
CA PHE A 73 11.66 -10.29 1.65
C PHE A 73 11.44 -9.68 0.27
N SER A 74 11.04 -10.48 -0.69
CA SER A 74 10.65 -10.03 -2.01
C SER A 74 9.13 -9.86 -2.09
N LEU A 75 8.69 -8.69 -2.54
CA LEU A 75 7.29 -8.38 -2.79
C LEU A 75 6.99 -8.60 -4.27
N GLY A 76 6.13 -9.55 -4.58
CA GLY A 76 5.75 -9.94 -5.93
C GLY A 76 4.28 -9.67 -6.25
N SER A 77 3.89 -10.07 -7.47
CA SER A 77 2.51 -9.97 -7.97
C SER A 77 1.55 -10.85 -7.17
N PHE A 78 0.27 -10.48 -7.20
CA PHE A 78 -0.81 -11.31 -6.64
C PHE A 78 -1.10 -12.56 -7.48
N LYS A 79 -0.59 -12.62 -8.73
CA LYS A 79 -0.83 -13.76 -9.63
C LYS A 79 0.09 -14.91 -9.26
N ASP A 80 -0.52 -16.07 -8.99
CA ASP A 80 0.21 -17.30 -8.77
C ASP A 80 0.88 -17.73 -10.09
N GLY A 81 2.19 -17.96 -10.07
CA GLY A 81 2.94 -18.44 -11.23
C GLY A 81 3.90 -17.44 -11.88
N GLU A 82 3.96 -16.20 -11.44
CA GLU A 82 4.96 -15.24 -11.91
C GLU A 82 6.31 -15.53 -11.24
N SER A 83 7.36 -15.53 -12.06
CA SER A 83 8.72 -15.89 -11.61
C SER A 83 9.18 -15.04 -10.42
N PRO A 84 9.93 -15.61 -9.46
CA PRO A 84 10.50 -14.89 -8.31
C PRO A 84 11.35 -13.66 -8.68
N SER A 85 11.75 -13.55 -9.94
CA SER A 85 12.55 -12.45 -10.48
C SER A 85 11.77 -11.14 -10.71
N SER A 86 10.44 -11.16 -10.63
CA SER A 86 9.60 -9.99 -10.89
C SER A 86 9.15 -9.26 -9.60
N GLY A 87 9.96 -9.29 -8.55
CA GLY A 87 9.64 -8.67 -7.28
C GLY A 87 10.56 -7.50 -6.91
N VAL A 88 10.14 -6.70 -5.93
CA VAL A 88 10.95 -5.66 -5.30
C VAL A 88 11.44 -6.15 -3.95
N LEU A 89 12.74 -5.97 -3.68
CA LEU A 89 13.29 -6.27 -2.37
C LEU A 89 12.80 -5.26 -1.35
N VAL A 90 12.16 -5.75 -0.32
CA VAL A 90 11.67 -4.94 0.81
C VAL A 90 12.59 -5.15 2.00
N ARG A 91 12.98 -4.07 2.65
CA ARG A 91 13.67 -4.08 3.95
C ARG A 91 12.80 -3.37 4.98
N TYR A 92 12.58 -4.02 6.10
CA TYR A 92 11.82 -3.49 7.20
C TYR A 92 12.62 -3.63 8.50
N GLN A 93 12.57 -2.61 9.33
CA GLN A 93 13.16 -2.64 10.67
C GLN A 93 12.07 -2.34 11.69
N GLY A 94 11.72 -3.33 12.47
CA GLY A 94 10.68 -3.23 13.49
C GLY A 94 10.17 -4.60 13.94
N ILE A 95 9.12 -4.58 14.73
CA ILE A 95 8.45 -5.78 15.21
C ILE A 95 7.69 -6.44 14.05
N LEU A 96 7.90 -7.74 13.87
CA LEU A 96 7.21 -8.51 12.87
C LEU A 96 5.70 -8.55 13.18
N PRO A 97 4.81 -8.18 12.23
CA PRO A 97 3.37 -8.31 12.45
C PRO A 97 2.94 -9.77 12.66
N ASP A 98 1.99 -10.01 13.58
CA ASP A 98 1.58 -11.37 13.99
C ASP A 98 1.08 -12.25 12.84
N MET A 99 0.50 -11.65 11.81
CA MET A 99 -0.05 -12.39 10.66
C MET A 99 0.88 -12.39 9.44
N PHE A 100 2.11 -11.90 9.58
CA PHE A 100 3.07 -11.88 8.49
C PHE A 100 3.60 -13.28 8.22
N ALA A 101 3.42 -13.74 6.99
CA ALA A 101 3.93 -15.03 6.53
C ALA A 101 4.19 -15.00 5.02
N GLU A 102 5.00 -15.93 4.54
CA GLU A 102 5.19 -16.14 3.11
C GLU A 102 3.88 -16.51 2.41
N GLY A 103 3.70 -16.06 1.19
CA GLY A 103 2.48 -16.27 0.41
C GLY A 103 1.29 -15.41 0.85
N ARG A 104 1.46 -14.52 1.82
CA ARG A 104 0.41 -13.59 2.26
C ARG A 104 0.45 -12.29 1.48
N ASP A 105 -0.73 -11.71 1.34
CA ASP A 105 -0.90 -10.40 0.74
C ASP A 105 -0.61 -9.34 1.79
N VAL A 106 0.26 -8.41 1.44
CA VAL A 106 0.70 -7.33 2.33
C VAL A 106 0.68 -5.99 1.60
N ILE A 107 0.52 -4.95 2.38
CA ILE A 107 0.68 -3.57 1.93
C ILE A 107 1.90 -3.02 2.64
N VAL A 108 2.87 -2.60 1.87
CA VAL A 108 4.13 -2.04 2.36
C VAL A 108 4.11 -0.54 2.12
N GLU A 109 4.26 0.21 3.19
CA GLU A 109 4.42 1.66 3.14
C GLU A 109 5.86 2.01 3.45
N GLY A 110 6.51 2.76 2.56
CA GLY A 110 7.90 3.11 2.74
C GLY A 110 8.42 4.05 1.68
N ARG A 111 9.73 4.13 1.57
CA ARG A 111 10.43 4.94 0.58
C ARG A 111 11.22 4.04 -0.36
N TYR A 112 11.05 4.27 -1.65
CA TYR A 112 11.80 3.53 -2.64
C TYR A 112 13.18 4.16 -2.86
N SER A 113 14.21 3.35 -2.65
CA SER A 113 15.61 3.78 -2.84
C SER A 113 16.08 3.52 -4.28
N PRO A 114 16.98 4.37 -4.82
CA PRO A 114 17.61 4.15 -6.12
C PRO A 114 18.39 2.82 -6.23
N ALA A 115 18.69 2.17 -5.10
CA ALA A 115 19.32 0.85 -5.03
C ALA A 115 18.35 -0.32 -5.31
N ASP A 116 17.17 -0.07 -5.86
CA ASP A 116 16.11 -1.06 -6.14
C ASP A 116 15.57 -1.76 -4.87
N VAL A 117 15.53 -1.03 -3.77
CA VAL A 117 15.07 -1.51 -2.47
C VAL A 117 13.95 -0.61 -1.96
N LEU A 118 12.86 -1.21 -1.51
CA LEU A 118 11.79 -0.51 -0.81
C LEU A 118 12.08 -0.56 0.70
N GLU A 119 12.48 0.57 1.27
CA GLU A 119 12.68 0.73 2.70
C GLU A 119 11.33 0.94 3.39
N ALA A 120 10.81 -0.12 3.98
CA ALA A 120 9.51 -0.12 4.61
C ALA A 120 9.54 0.56 5.97
N LYS A 121 8.61 1.49 6.19
CA LYS A 121 8.31 2.08 7.48
C LYS A 121 7.20 1.32 8.20
N THR A 122 6.23 0.83 7.44
CA THR A 122 5.07 0.11 7.96
C THR A 122 4.72 -1.06 7.04
N ILE A 123 4.37 -2.19 7.63
CA ILE A 123 3.84 -3.35 6.91
C ILE A 123 2.46 -3.64 7.47
N MET A 124 1.47 -3.70 6.60
CA MET A 124 0.09 -4.06 6.92
C MET A 124 -0.22 -5.39 6.24
N THR A 125 -0.67 -6.37 7.01
CA THR A 125 -1.12 -7.65 6.49
C THR A 125 -2.60 -7.55 6.14
N SER A 126 -2.97 -7.95 4.92
CA SER A 126 -4.37 -8.05 4.54
C SER A 126 -4.94 -9.36 5.10
N CYS A 127 -5.96 -9.27 5.95
CA CYS A 127 -6.80 -10.43 6.22
C CYS A 127 -7.64 -10.70 4.96
N PRO A 128 -7.55 -11.85 4.32
CA PRO A 128 -8.50 -12.22 3.28
C PRO A 128 -9.88 -12.39 3.93
N SER A 129 -10.66 -11.34 3.90
CA SER A 129 -12.10 -11.44 4.18
C SER A 129 -12.67 -12.26 3.04
N LYS A 130 -13.01 -13.50 3.27
CA LYS A 130 -13.79 -14.34 2.35
C LYS A 130 -15.21 -13.77 2.22
N TYR A 131 -15.34 -12.69 1.50
CA TYR A 131 -16.58 -12.37 0.83
C TYR A 131 -16.47 -12.95 -0.60
N GLU A 132 -16.50 -14.26 -0.72
CA GLU A 132 -17.01 -14.88 -1.91
C GLU A 132 -18.51 -14.55 -1.92
N PRO A 133 -19.01 -13.72 -2.86
CA PRO A 133 -20.43 -13.68 -3.09
C PRO A 133 -20.80 -15.11 -3.52
N ALA A 134 -21.59 -15.79 -2.70
CA ALA A 134 -22.19 -17.05 -3.11
C ALA A 134 -22.98 -16.73 -4.38
N VAL A 135 -22.42 -17.11 -5.52
CA VAL A 135 -23.17 -17.23 -6.76
C VAL A 135 -24.21 -18.31 -6.46
N SER A 136 -25.40 -17.86 -6.12
CA SER A 136 -26.56 -18.74 -6.01
C SER A 136 -26.79 -19.32 -7.41
N ASP A 137 -26.27 -20.51 -7.63
CA ASP A 137 -26.81 -21.41 -8.64
C ASP A 137 -28.30 -21.60 -8.34
N GLN A 138 -29.12 -20.81 -9.01
CA GLN A 138 -30.51 -21.10 -9.15
C GLN A 138 -30.62 -22.20 -10.21
N PRO A 139 -30.94 -23.43 -9.85
CA PRO A 139 -31.35 -24.41 -10.83
C PRO A 139 -32.68 -23.96 -11.38
N SER A 140 -32.69 -23.61 -12.65
CA SER A 140 -33.86 -23.42 -13.50
C SER A 140 -34.62 -24.74 -13.64
N ALA A 141 -35.46 -25.02 -12.68
CA ALA A 141 -36.42 -26.12 -12.71
C ALA A 141 -37.85 -25.57 -12.71
N VAL A 142 -38.20 -24.87 -13.80
CA VAL A 142 -39.60 -24.72 -14.20
C VAL A 142 -39.64 -24.87 -15.70
N ARG A 143 -39.68 -26.09 -16.15
CA ARG A 143 -40.24 -26.41 -17.45
C ARG A 143 -40.88 -27.78 -17.44
N GLN A 144 -42.11 -27.82 -17.87
CA GLN A 144 -42.90 -28.96 -18.27
C GLN A 144 -43.95 -29.43 -17.27
N GLN A 145 -45.05 -28.73 -17.31
CA GLN A 145 -46.39 -29.39 -17.21
C GLN A 145 -47.40 -28.48 -17.90
N THR A 146 -47.54 -28.66 -19.22
CA THR A 146 -48.80 -28.39 -19.92
C THR A 146 -48.66 -28.98 -21.36
N ALA A 147 -48.85 -30.23 -21.46
CA ALA A 147 -49.22 -30.86 -22.73
C ALA A 147 -49.87 -32.19 -22.42
N ALA A 148 -51.15 -32.16 -22.13
CA ALA A 148 -52.10 -33.29 -22.34
C ALA A 148 -53.49 -32.84 -21.91
N ARG A 149 -54.22 -32.24 -22.82
CA ARG A 149 -55.62 -32.58 -23.11
C ARG A 149 -56.22 -31.60 -24.14
#